data_6bad477a5285932745ee054b4f733db9
#
_entry.id   6bad477a5285932745ee054b4f733db9
#
_cell.length_a   1.000
_cell.length_b   1.000
_cell.length_c   1.000
_cell.angle_alpha   90.00
_cell.angle_beta   90.00
_cell.angle_gamma   90.00
#
_symmetry.space_group_name_H-M   'P 1'
#
loop_
_entity.id
_entity.type
_entity.pdbx_description
1 polymer ?
#
loop_
_entity_poly.entity_id
_entity_poly.type
_entity_poly.pdbx_seq_one_letter_code
_entity_poly.pdbx_strand_id
1 'polypeptide(L)'
;TVEVSTSEVLSRMLKIAHIPHEVLNAKNHAREAEIVALAGQPGAVTIATNMAGRGTDIKLGDGVTELGGLHVIGSERHESRRIDRQLRGRCSRQGDPGSSQFFISLEDKLMRLFGSQRISGIMQRLGLKEGEVMEHKWLNRSVETAQRRVEQQHFAVRKRTLEYDDVMNRQRSVVYG
;
A
#
# COMPACT_ATOMS: atom_id res chain seq x y z
N THR A 1 3.06 4.58 -1.50
CA THR A 1 2.58 5.25 -0.26
C THR A 1 1.06 5.16 -0.16
N VAL A 2 0.49 5.26 1.06
CA VAL A 2 -0.98 5.27 1.24
C VAL A 2 -1.54 6.68 1.10
N GLU A 3 -0.86 7.68 1.62
CA GLU A 3 -1.32 9.06 1.67
C GLU A 3 -0.53 9.98 0.73
N VAL A 4 -1.20 11.05 0.24
CA VAL A 4 -0.57 12.08 -0.59
C VAL A 4 0.53 12.81 0.20
N SER A 5 0.28 13.12 1.47
CA SER A 5 1.24 13.76 2.37
C SER A 5 2.55 12.97 2.48
N THR A 6 2.46 11.65 2.66
CA THR A 6 3.64 10.75 2.70
C THR A 6 4.39 10.77 1.36
N SER A 7 3.69 10.82 0.23
CA SER A 7 4.32 10.91 -1.09
C SER A 7 5.11 12.21 -1.26
N GLU A 8 4.60 13.31 -0.72
CA GLU A 8 5.28 14.62 -0.77
C GLU A 8 6.52 14.68 0.14
N VAL A 9 6.43 14.06 1.33
CA VAL A 9 7.59 13.96 2.25
C VAL A 9 8.69 13.13 1.59
N LEU A 10 8.36 11.96 1.05
CA LEU A 10 9.32 11.09 0.37
C LEU A 10 9.95 11.79 -0.84
N SER A 11 9.15 12.53 -1.63
CA SER A 11 9.66 13.32 -2.75
C SER A 11 10.68 14.37 -2.29
N ARG A 12 10.42 15.08 -1.19
CA ARG A 12 11.39 16.03 -0.64
C ARG A 12 12.69 15.36 -0.21
N MET A 13 12.61 14.19 0.43
CA MET A 13 13.78 13.42 0.85
C MET A 13 14.63 12.98 -0.36
N LEU A 14 13.99 12.47 -1.43
CA LEU A 14 14.68 12.06 -2.63
C LEU A 14 15.31 13.26 -3.37
N LYS A 15 14.66 14.44 -3.36
CA LYS A 15 15.27 15.68 -3.90
C LYS A 15 16.52 16.08 -3.13
N ILE A 16 16.49 16.02 -1.80
CA ILE A 16 17.67 16.29 -0.95
C ILE A 16 18.79 15.29 -1.25
N ALA A 17 18.44 14.03 -1.50
CA ALA A 17 19.38 12.98 -1.87
C ALA A 17 19.83 13.04 -3.35
N HIS A 18 19.37 14.03 -4.11
CA HIS A 18 19.66 14.19 -5.55
C HIS A 18 19.25 12.98 -6.40
N ILE A 19 18.18 12.27 -6.01
CA ILE A 19 17.64 11.14 -6.76
C ILE A 19 16.50 11.64 -7.67
N PRO A 20 16.67 11.59 -9.01
CA PRO A 20 15.61 11.93 -9.96
C PRO A 20 14.39 11.02 -9.75
N HIS A 21 13.20 11.60 -9.71
CA HIS A 21 11.98 10.83 -9.53
C HIS A 21 10.75 11.59 -10.05
N GLU A 22 9.71 10.83 -10.40
CA GLU A 22 8.39 11.34 -10.72
C GLU A 22 7.40 11.05 -9.57
N VAL A 23 6.38 11.92 -9.42
CA VAL A 23 5.37 11.78 -8.37
C VAL A 23 3.99 11.64 -9.00
N LEU A 24 3.34 10.51 -8.72
CA LEU A 24 2.01 10.18 -9.19
C LEU A 24 1.04 10.11 -8.01
N ASN A 25 0.30 11.17 -7.80
CA ASN A 25 -0.75 11.29 -6.79
C ASN A 25 -1.94 12.09 -7.34
N ALA A 26 -2.98 12.27 -6.53
CA ALA A 26 -4.20 12.95 -6.93
C ALA A 26 -3.98 14.38 -7.45
N LYS A 27 -2.89 15.06 -7.08
CA LYS A 27 -2.56 16.42 -7.56
C LYS A 27 -1.97 16.42 -8.97
N ASN A 28 -1.36 15.31 -9.41
CA ASN A 28 -0.64 15.19 -10.67
C ASN A 28 -1.36 14.26 -11.68
N HIS A 29 -2.66 14.13 -11.56
CA HIS A 29 -3.46 13.19 -12.35
C HIS A 29 -3.44 13.48 -13.87
N ALA A 30 -3.29 14.74 -14.27
CA ALA A 30 -3.24 15.12 -15.68
C ALA A 30 -2.05 14.50 -16.45
N ARG A 31 -0.95 14.15 -15.78
CA ARG A 31 0.27 13.55 -16.36
C ARG A 31 0.40 12.06 -16.08
N GLU A 32 -0.65 11.42 -15.59
CA GLU A 32 -0.59 10.01 -15.13
C GLU A 32 -0.04 9.06 -16.20
N ALA A 33 -0.56 9.13 -17.43
CA ALA A 33 -0.15 8.26 -18.52
C ALA A 33 1.34 8.43 -18.88
N GLU A 34 1.83 9.66 -18.89
CA GLU A 34 3.24 10.00 -19.15
C GLU A 34 4.15 9.44 -18.04
N ILE A 35 3.80 9.68 -16.79
CA ILE A 35 4.58 9.21 -15.63
C ILE A 35 4.62 7.67 -15.58
N VAL A 36 3.48 7.01 -15.86
CA VAL A 36 3.43 5.53 -15.86
C VAL A 36 4.26 4.95 -17.01
N ALA A 37 4.28 5.60 -18.19
CA ALA A 37 5.11 5.17 -19.30
C ALA A 37 6.62 5.23 -18.97
N LEU A 38 7.02 6.17 -18.13
CA LEU A 38 8.41 6.31 -17.68
C LEU A 38 8.76 5.37 -16.53
N ALA A 39 7.79 4.91 -15.74
CA ALA A 39 8.02 4.14 -14.52
C ALA A 39 8.70 2.78 -14.73
N GLY A 40 8.60 2.21 -15.94
CA GLY A 40 9.24 0.95 -16.31
C GLY A 40 10.63 1.10 -16.95
N GLN A 41 11.17 2.32 -17.07
CA GLN A 41 12.47 2.55 -17.69
C GLN A 41 13.62 2.24 -16.72
N PRO A 42 14.81 1.88 -17.24
CA PRO A 42 16.00 1.64 -16.41
C PRO A 42 16.33 2.87 -15.55
N GLY A 43 16.55 2.66 -14.26
CA GLY A 43 16.90 3.73 -13.31
C GLY A 43 15.76 4.70 -12.97
N ALA A 44 14.56 4.51 -13.51
CA ALA A 44 13.42 5.37 -13.18
C ALA A 44 12.93 5.10 -11.75
N VAL A 45 12.62 6.19 -11.03
CA VAL A 45 12.02 6.14 -9.70
C VAL A 45 10.68 6.87 -9.75
N THR A 46 9.61 6.18 -9.37
CA THR A 46 8.26 6.75 -9.32
C THR A 46 7.64 6.59 -7.93
N ILE A 47 7.27 7.70 -7.32
CA ILE A 47 6.51 7.70 -6.07
C ILE A 47 5.03 7.73 -6.43
N ALA A 48 4.27 6.71 -6.03
CA ALA A 48 2.84 6.64 -6.31
C ALA A 48 2.02 6.41 -5.04
N THR A 49 0.81 6.99 -4.99
CA THR A 49 -0.19 6.58 -4.01
C THR A 49 -0.87 5.28 -4.47
N ASN A 50 -1.48 4.55 -3.54
CA ASN A 50 -2.11 3.25 -3.81
C ASN A 50 -3.24 3.30 -4.87
N MET A 51 -3.86 4.46 -5.06
CA MET A 51 -4.93 4.67 -6.05
C MET A 51 -4.39 5.10 -7.41
N ALA A 52 -3.25 5.75 -7.45
CA ALA A 52 -2.63 6.26 -8.68
C ALA A 52 -2.12 5.13 -9.58
N GLY A 53 -2.28 5.26 -10.88
CA GLY A 53 -1.91 4.24 -11.87
C GLY A 53 -2.75 2.96 -11.80
N ARG A 54 -3.91 3.00 -11.15
CA ARG A 54 -4.78 1.83 -11.07
C ARG A 54 -5.40 1.52 -12.43
N GLY A 55 -5.23 0.27 -12.89
CA GLY A 55 -5.72 -0.17 -14.20
C GLY A 55 -4.73 0.08 -15.34
N THR A 56 -3.67 0.86 -15.13
CA THR A 56 -2.64 1.10 -16.13
C THR A 56 -1.52 0.07 -16.01
N ASP A 57 -1.04 -0.43 -17.13
CA ASP A 57 0.05 -1.37 -17.20
C ASP A 57 1.41 -0.64 -17.26
N ILE A 58 2.37 -1.10 -16.47
CA ILE A 58 3.75 -0.58 -16.49
C ILE A 58 4.53 -1.50 -17.43
N LYS A 59 4.89 -0.99 -18.59
CA LYS A 59 5.72 -1.72 -19.55
C LYS A 59 7.19 -1.52 -19.20
N LEU A 60 7.92 -2.63 -19.10
CA LEU A 60 9.35 -2.59 -18.85
C LEU A 60 10.10 -2.13 -20.11
N GLY A 61 11.07 -1.25 -19.92
CA GLY A 61 11.98 -0.84 -20.98
C GLY A 61 13.01 -1.92 -21.30
N ASP A 62 13.78 -1.68 -22.37
CA ASP A 62 14.81 -2.61 -22.82
C ASP A 62 15.87 -2.85 -21.73
N GLY A 63 16.21 -4.11 -21.49
CA GLY A 63 17.20 -4.51 -20.50
C GLY A 63 16.73 -4.54 -19.05
N VAL A 64 15.52 -4.08 -18.73
CA VAL A 64 15.04 -4.04 -17.34
C VAL A 64 14.73 -5.45 -16.82
N THR A 65 14.30 -6.35 -17.69
CA THR A 65 14.05 -7.77 -17.36
C THR A 65 15.33 -8.48 -16.93
N GLU A 66 16.45 -8.22 -17.59
CA GLU A 66 17.77 -8.78 -17.27
C GLU A 66 18.31 -8.24 -15.93
N LEU A 67 17.91 -7.04 -15.55
CA LEU A 67 18.24 -6.43 -14.25
C LEU A 67 17.35 -6.93 -13.10
N GLY A 68 16.36 -7.82 -13.38
CA GLY A 68 15.44 -8.38 -12.39
C GLY A 68 14.07 -7.73 -12.38
N GLY A 69 13.78 -6.85 -13.34
CA GLY A 69 12.47 -6.25 -13.54
C GLY A 69 12.12 -5.11 -12.58
N LEU A 70 10.85 -4.83 -12.42
CA LEU A 70 10.37 -3.74 -11.57
C LEU A 70 10.47 -4.10 -10.09
N HIS A 71 11.08 -3.24 -9.28
CA HIS A 71 11.08 -3.34 -7.82
C HIS A 71 10.02 -2.43 -7.20
N VAL A 72 9.06 -3.01 -6.47
CA VAL A 72 7.98 -2.27 -5.80
C VAL A 72 8.28 -2.14 -4.32
N ILE A 73 8.42 -0.90 -3.84
CA ILE A 73 8.62 -0.58 -2.43
C ILE A 73 7.30 -0.04 -1.85
N GLY A 74 6.77 -0.72 -0.82
CA GLY A 74 5.67 -0.20 -0.01
C GLY A 74 6.21 0.49 1.25
N SER A 75 5.93 1.78 1.43
CA SER A 75 6.35 2.54 2.62
C SER A 75 5.56 2.17 3.88
N GLU A 76 4.46 1.47 3.72
CA GLU A 76 3.55 1.02 4.77
C GLU A 76 2.64 -0.09 4.26
N ARG A 77 1.93 -0.78 5.16
CA ARG A 77 0.94 -1.80 4.79
C ARG A 77 -0.46 -1.19 4.80
N HIS A 78 -1.24 -1.55 3.81
CA HIS A 78 -2.65 -1.14 3.76
C HIS A 78 -3.49 -1.95 4.74
N GLU A 79 -4.63 -1.39 5.18
CA GLU A 79 -5.60 -2.07 6.05
C GLU A 79 -6.21 -3.32 5.39
N SER A 80 -6.22 -3.39 4.07
CA SER A 80 -6.74 -4.52 3.28
C SER A 80 -5.64 -5.31 2.61
N ARG A 81 -5.57 -6.61 2.89
CA ARG A 81 -4.64 -7.56 2.24
C ARG A 81 -4.78 -7.58 0.72
N ARG A 82 -5.99 -7.34 0.22
CA ARG A 82 -6.27 -7.28 -1.23
C ARG A 82 -5.49 -6.15 -1.91
N ILE A 83 -5.41 -4.98 -1.27
CA ILE A 83 -4.67 -3.84 -1.82
C ILE A 83 -3.17 -4.12 -1.80
N ASP A 84 -2.63 -4.67 -0.71
CA ASP A 84 -1.22 -5.08 -0.67
C ASP A 84 -0.86 -6.08 -1.78
N ARG A 85 -1.72 -7.07 -2.03
CA ARG A 85 -1.54 -8.02 -3.14
C ARG A 85 -1.59 -7.35 -4.50
N GLN A 86 -2.50 -6.39 -4.68
CA GLN A 86 -2.59 -5.60 -5.91
C GLN A 86 -1.33 -4.76 -6.14
N LEU A 87 -0.77 -4.17 -5.09
CA LEU A 87 0.49 -3.41 -5.18
C LEU A 87 1.67 -4.32 -5.51
N ARG A 88 1.78 -5.48 -4.84
CA ARG A 88 2.80 -6.49 -5.16
C ARG A 88 2.69 -6.97 -6.61
N GLY A 89 1.49 -7.22 -7.10
CA GLY A 89 1.27 -7.66 -8.48
C GLY A 89 1.67 -6.65 -9.55
N ARG A 90 2.03 -5.44 -9.19
CA ARG A 90 2.55 -4.45 -10.15
C ARG A 90 3.96 -4.77 -10.64
N CYS A 91 4.77 -5.48 -9.83
CA CYS A 91 6.14 -5.81 -10.20
C CYS A 91 6.26 -6.97 -11.20
N SER A 92 5.21 -7.77 -11.41
CA SER A 92 5.27 -8.98 -12.25
C SER A 92 4.05 -9.11 -13.18
N ARG A 93 3.69 -8.01 -13.85
CA ARG A 93 2.64 -8.03 -14.84
C ARG A 93 3.08 -8.85 -16.06
N GLN A 94 2.15 -9.57 -16.66
CA GLN A 94 2.36 -10.39 -17.86
C GLN A 94 3.44 -11.49 -17.72
N GLY A 95 3.82 -11.82 -16.47
CA GLY A 95 4.85 -12.81 -16.19
C GLY A 95 6.27 -12.25 -16.16
N ASP A 96 6.43 -10.94 -16.21
CA ASP A 96 7.74 -10.28 -16.09
C ASP A 96 8.40 -10.59 -14.74
N PRO A 97 9.73 -10.68 -14.68
CA PRO A 97 10.44 -10.72 -13.42
C PRO A 97 10.21 -9.43 -12.63
N GLY A 98 10.26 -9.54 -11.32
CA GLY A 98 10.10 -8.38 -10.45
C GLY A 98 10.16 -8.76 -8.99
N SER A 99 10.30 -7.77 -8.13
CA SER A 99 10.38 -7.98 -6.69
C SER A 99 9.58 -6.94 -5.92
N SER A 100 9.22 -7.26 -4.68
CA SER A 100 8.50 -6.32 -3.83
C SER A 100 8.95 -6.40 -2.40
N GLN A 101 9.11 -5.23 -1.76
CA GLN A 101 9.45 -5.10 -0.35
C GLN A 101 8.53 -4.10 0.32
N PHE A 102 8.07 -4.43 1.55
CA PHE A 102 7.26 -3.53 2.36
C PHE A 102 8.01 -3.17 3.62
N PHE A 103 8.11 -1.89 3.89
CA PHE A 103 8.57 -1.35 5.15
C PHE A 103 7.36 -1.11 6.06
N ILE A 104 7.54 -1.32 7.36
CA ILE A 104 6.48 -1.21 8.35
C ILE A 104 7.05 -0.48 9.55
N SER A 105 6.37 0.56 9.98
CA SER A 105 6.62 1.20 11.27
C SER A 105 5.62 0.70 12.32
N LEU A 106 6.04 0.63 13.56
CA LEU A 106 5.12 0.38 14.69
C LEU A 106 4.15 1.52 14.91
N GLU A 107 4.49 2.71 14.38
CA GLU A 107 3.64 3.90 14.41
C GLU A 107 2.60 3.90 13.29
N ASP A 108 2.71 3.00 12.31
CA ASP A 108 1.72 2.90 11.25
C ASP A 108 0.32 2.66 11.82
N LYS A 109 -0.67 3.27 11.19
CA LYS A 109 -2.08 3.22 11.63
C LYS A 109 -2.57 1.79 11.88
N LEU A 110 -2.23 0.85 10.99
CA LEU A 110 -2.57 -0.56 11.13
C LEU A 110 -1.95 -1.18 12.40
N MET A 111 -0.70 -0.86 12.69
CA MET A 111 0.02 -1.39 13.85
C MET A 111 -0.47 -0.77 15.15
N ARG A 112 -0.79 0.52 15.17
CA ARG A 112 -1.37 1.22 16.33
C ARG A 112 -2.73 0.67 16.72
N LEU A 113 -3.58 0.34 15.75
CA LEU A 113 -4.93 -0.18 16.00
C LEU A 113 -4.94 -1.59 16.59
N PHE A 114 -4.00 -2.46 16.18
CA PHE A 114 -4.10 -3.89 16.47
C PHE A 114 -2.83 -4.56 16.96
N GLY A 115 -1.71 -3.86 17.02
CA GLY A 115 -0.41 -4.50 17.25
C GLY A 115 0.44 -3.92 18.38
N SER A 116 0.22 -2.68 18.80
CA SER A 116 1.22 -1.92 19.57
C SER A 116 1.62 -2.52 20.92
N GLN A 117 0.66 -3.00 21.72
CA GLN A 117 0.99 -3.44 23.09
C GLN A 117 1.78 -4.76 23.16
N ARG A 118 1.50 -5.71 22.25
CA ARG A 118 2.23 -6.98 22.22
C ARG A 118 3.59 -6.87 21.55
N ILE A 119 3.68 -6.01 20.54
CA ILE A 119 4.88 -5.83 19.72
C ILE A 119 5.92 -5.01 20.49
N SER A 120 5.53 -3.94 21.17
CA SER A 120 6.44 -3.14 21.99
C SER A 120 7.07 -3.97 23.12
N GLY A 121 6.30 -4.84 23.77
CA GLY A 121 6.83 -5.75 24.81
C GLY A 121 7.84 -6.77 24.27
N ILE A 122 7.70 -7.22 23.02
CA ILE A 122 8.65 -8.14 22.39
C ILE A 122 9.89 -7.39 21.91
N MET A 123 9.75 -6.19 21.37
CA MET A 123 10.90 -5.35 20.98
C MET A 123 11.79 -4.98 22.17
N GLN A 124 11.18 -4.63 23.31
CA GLN A 124 11.93 -4.39 24.54
C GLN A 124 12.70 -5.63 25.03
N ARG A 125 12.10 -6.82 24.88
CA ARG A 125 12.77 -8.09 25.22
C ARG A 125 13.90 -8.47 24.26
N LEU A 126 13.80 -8.08 22.99
CA LEU A 126 14.82 -8.34 21.95
C LEU A 126 15.95 -7.29 21.97
N GLY A 127 15.86 -6.25 22.81
CA GLY A 127 16.89 -5.24 22.93
C GLY A 127 17.10 -4.37 21.69
N LEU A 128 16.08 -4.29 20.81
CA LEU A 128 16.14 -3.52 19.58
C LEU A 128 16.16 -2.02 19.88
N LYS A 129 17.09 -1.32 19.27
CA LYS A 129 17.20 0.13 19.36
C LYS A 129 16.25 0.79 18.35
N GLU A 130 15.84 2.01 18.67
CA GLU A 130 15.05 2.83 17.76
C GLU A 130 15.82 3.06 16.44
N GLY A 131 15.16 2.79 15.31
CA GLY A 131 15.77 2.91 13.98
C GLY A 131 16.40 1.63 13.42
N GLU A 132 16.45 0.53 14.16
CA GLU A 132 16.92 -0.74 13.61
C GLU A 132 15.87 -1.40 12.72
N VAL A 133 16.30 -1.84 11.52
CA VAL A 133 15.46 -2.60 10.58
C VAL A 133 15.49 -4.07 10.97
N MET A 134 14.33 -4.64 11.24
CA MET A 134 14.19 -6.05 11.56
C MET A 134 13.39 -6.79 10.51
N GLU A 135 13.96 -7.87 9.97
CA GLU A 135 13.24 -8.82 9.13
C GLU A 135 12.93 -10.09 9.93
N HIS A 136 11.67 -10.32 10.24
CA HIS A 136 11.27 -11.54 10.93
C HIS A 136 9.91 -12.06 10.44
N LYS A 137 9.83 -13.37 10.20
CA LYS A 137 8.59 -14.05 9.74
C LYS A 137 7.39 -13.83 10.68
N TRP A 138 7.66 -13.64 11.95
CA TRP A 138 6.65 -13.35 12.96
C TRP A 138 5.98 -11.96 12.73
N LEU A 139 6.72 -10.93 12.33
CA LEU A 139 6.15 -9.61 12.00
C LEU A 139 5.12 -9.72 10.88
N ASN A 140 5.43 -10.44 9.82
CA ASN A 140 4.51 -10.67 8.72
C ASN A 140 3.19 -11.31 9.18
N ARG A 141 3.26 -12.32 10.06
CA ARG A 141 2.06 -12.96 10.64
C ARG A 141 1.26 -12.01 11.52
N SER A 142 1.92 -11.15 12.30
CA SER A 142 1.26 -10.15 13.14
C SER A 142 0.51 -9.13 12.31
N VAL A 143 1.12 -8.64 11.23
CA VAL A 143 0.49 -7.72 10.27
C VAL A 143 -0.71 -8.37 9.59
N GLU A 144 -0.58 -9.60 9.09
CA GLU A 144 -1.71 -10.31 8.48
C GLU A 144 -2.87 -10.51 9.45
N THR A 145 -2.57 -10.79 10.73
CA THR A 145 -3.59 -10.93 11.77
C THR A 145 -4.28 -9.60 12.03
N ALA A 146 -3.53 -8.49 12.09
CA ALA A 146 -4.08 -7.16 12.21
C ALA A 146 -5.01 -6.82 11.03
N GLN A 147 -4.55 -7.05 9.80
CA GLN A 147 -5.35 -6.84 8.60
C GLN A 147 -6.65 -7.66 8.59
N ARG A 148 -6.61 -8.94 8.98
CA ARG A 148 -7.82 -9.77 9.10
C ARG A 148 -8.85 -9.18 10.07
N ARG A 149 -8.40 -8.66 11.20
CA ARG A 149 -9.30 -8.03 12.19
C ARG A 149 -9.94 -6.76 11.64
N VAL A 150 -9.19 -5.91 10.97
CA VAL A 150 -9.73 -4.72 10.29
C VAL A 150 -10.74 -5.10 9.23
N GLU A 151 -10.41 -6.06 8.37
CA GLU A 151 -11.32 -6.55 7.33
C GLU A 151 -12.63 -7.10 7.91
N GLN A 152 -12.57 -7.85 9.02
CA GLN A 152 -13.75 -8.35 9.73
C GLN A 152 -14.60 -7.23 10.33
N GLN A 153 -13.96 -6.22 10.92
CA GLN A 153 -14.66 -5.05 11.46
C GLN A 153 -15.37 -4.27 10.35
N HIS A 154 -14.67 -3.99 9.25
CA HIS A 154 -15.27 -3.31 8.10
C HIS A 154 -16.38 -4.14 7.45
N PHE A 155 -16.24 -5.46 7.42
CA PHE A 155 -17.32 -6.34 6.94
C PHE A 155 -18.56 -6.25 7.84
N ALA A 156 -18.39 -6.30 9.17
CA ALA A 156 -19.48 -6.20 10.11
C ALA A 156 -20.23 -4.86 10.02
N VAL A 157 -19.47 -3.75 9.86
CA VAL A 157 -20.06 -2.41 9.65
C VAL A 157 -20.87 -2.37 8.36
N ARG A 158 -20.28 -2.82 7.23
CA ARG A 158 -21.02 -2.85 5.95
C ARG A 158 -22.26 -3.74 6.01
N LYS A 159 -22.19 -4.90 6.66
CA LYS A 159 -23.34 -5.79 6.82
C LYS A 159 -24.48 -5.10 7.57
N ARG A 160 -24.17 -4.42 8.68
CA ARG A 160 -25.18 -3.64 9.42
C ARG A 160 -25.80 -2.54 8.57
N THR A 161 -25.00 -1.80 7.80
CA THR A 161 -25.53 -0.76 6.91
C THR A 161 -26.51 -1.35 5.90
N LEU A 162 -26.19 -2.48 5.26
CA LEU A 162 -27.10 -3.16 4.34
C LEU A 162 -28.38 -3.64 5.02
N GLU A 163 -28.30 -4.17 6.24
CA GLU A 163 -29.48 -4.60 7.02
C GLU A 163 -30.40 -3.40 7.31
N TYR A 164 -29.86 -2.23 7.61
CA TYR A 164 -30.65 -1.00 7.76
C TYR A 164 -31.27 -0.54 6.43
N ASP A 165 -30.51 -0.55 5.36
CA ASP A 165 -31.00 -0.17 4.02
C ASP A 165 -32.14 -1.08 3.56
N ASP A 166 -32.07 -2.38 3.83
CA ASP A 166 -33.15 -3.32 3.51
C ASP A 166 -34.44 -2.99 4.26
N VAL A 167 -34.35 -2.64 5.56
CA VAL A 167 -35.51 -2.21 6.34
C VAL A 167 -36.11 -0.92 5.78
N MET A 168 -35.26 0.07 5.48
CA MET A 168 -35.70 1.34 4.91
C MET A 168 -36.35 1.16 3.52
N ASN A 169 -35.79 0.29 2.67
CA ASN A 169 -36.34 -0.02 1.36
C ASN A 169 -37.70 -0.72 1.45
N ARG A 170 -37.88 -1.66 2.39
CA ARG A 170 -39.20 -2.28 2.65
C ARG A 170 -40.24 -1.25 3.11
N GLN A 171 -39.86 -0.36 4.04
CA GLN A 171 -40.75 0.73 4.48
C GLN A 171 -41.12 1.65 3.32
N ARG A 172 -40.13 2.02 2.48
CA ARG A 172 -40.37 2.86 1.28
C ARG A 172 -41.34 2.19 0.32
N SER A 173 -41.16 0.88 0.05
CA SER A 173 -42.09 0.12 -0.82
C SER A 173 -43.50 0.03 -0.28
N VAL A 174 -43.67 0.01 1.05
CA VAL A 174 -45.03 0.02 1.67
C VAL A 174 -45.71 1.40 1.60
N VAL A 175 -44.89 2.47 1.66
CA VAL A 175 -45.43 3.86 1.68
C VAL A 175 -45.66 4.41 0.25
N TYR A 176 -44.84 4.03 -0.70
CA TYR A 176 -44.85 4.62 -2.05
C TYR A 176 -45.17 3.59 -3.17
N GLY A 177 -45.27 2.31 -2.84
CA GLY A 177 -45.65 1.24 -3.77
C GLY A 177 -47.12 1.02 -3.73
#